data_0e5e3e607922db710ad81f18341eed80
#
_entry.id   0e5e3e607922db710ad81f18341eed80
#
_cell.length_a   1.000
_cell.length_b   1.000
_cell.length_c   1.000
_cell.angle_alpha   90.00
_cell.angle_beta   90.00
_cell.angle_gamma   90.00
#
_symmetry.space_group_name_H-M   'P 1'
#
loop_
_entity.id
_entity.type
_entity.pdbx_description
1 polymer ?
#
loop_
_entity_poly.entity_id
_entity_poly.type
_entity_poly.pdbx_seq_one_letter_code
_entity_poly.pdbx_strand_id
1 'polypeptide(L)'
;ISVEWLLHDDRAIADFIAAGIDCAIQVGEVRDPAMVAIKLAEVPRIVAASPALLAGAELPTHASELTDLPWLALQTYYRNDITLTHTKTGEIQRIPIQPRMSTDSLYALRSAAVTGLGVCVGSAWLLSEEIARGRLIHLLPEWQAAPLPVYIVYPYARFYRPNYVVLSN
;
A
#
# COMPACT_ATOMS: atom_id res chain seq x y z
N ILE A 1 4.50 4.90 -30.88
CA ILE A 1 3.63 4.16 -29.94
C ILE A 1 2.86 5.21 -29.16
N SER A 2 1.53 5.09 -29.12
CA SER A 2 0.66 5.91 -28.28
C SER A 2 0.27 5.09 -27.05
N VAL A 3 0.28 5.69 -25.87
CA VAL A 3 -0.08 5.06 -24.61
C VAL A 3 -1.17 5.90 -23.94
N GLU A 4 -2.27 5.25 -23.58
CA GLU A 4 -3.32 5.85 -22.77
C GLU A 4 -3.29 5.23 -21.36
N TRP A 5 -3.30 6.06 -20.32
CA TRP A 5 -3.29 5.63 -18.94
C TRP A 5 -4.67 5.77 -18.31
N LEU A 6 -5.16 4.68 -17.71
CA LEU A 6 -6.34 4.66 -16.87
C LEU A 6 -5.89 4.41 -15.42
N LEU A 7 -6.25 5.30 -14.51
CA LEU A 7 -5.94 5.17 -13.10
C LEU A 7 -7.16 4.65 -12.35
N HIS A 8 -7.01 3.51 -11.67
CA HIS A 8 -8.01 2.92 -10.82
C HIS A 8 -7.48 2.82 -9.39
N ASP A 9 -8.19 3.42 -8.43
CA ASP A 9 -7.90 3.25 -7.01
C ASP A 9 -8.33 1.85 -6.57
N ASP A 10 -7.36 1.03 -6.15
CA ASP A 10 -7.48 -0.25 -5.43
C ASP A 10 -8.52 -1.27 -5.94
N ARG A 11 -9.06 -1.10 -7.13
CA ARG A 11 -9.99 -2.07 -7.73
C ARG A 11 -9.28 -2.92 -8.75
N ALA A 12 -9.32 -4.24 -8.52
CA ALA A 12 -8.99 -5.19 -9.58
C ALA A 12 -9.89 -4.93 -10.79
N ILE A 13 -9.30 -4.80 -11.96
CA ILE A 13 -10.06 -4.68 -13.20
C ILE A 13 -10.65 -6.06 -13.48
N ALA A 14 -11.97 -6.17 -13.32
CA ALA A 14 -12.67 -7.44 -13.43
C ALA A 14 -12.65 -8.03 -14.83
N ASP A 15 -12.55 -7.19 -15.86
CA ASP A 15 -12.51 -7.63 -17.25
C ASP A 15 -11.65 -6.66 -18.09
N PHE A 16 -10.40 -7.05 -18.31
CA PHE A 16 -9.45 -6.32 -19.14
C PHE A 16 -9.89 -6.21 -20.59
N ILE A 17 -10.46 -7.30 -21.14
CA ILE A 17 -10.85 -7.37 -22.55
C ILE A 17 -12.03 -6.45 -22.81
N ALA A 18 -13.06 -6.50 -21.95
CA ALA A 18 -14.25 -5.63 -22.09
C ALA A 18 -13.90 -4.16 -21.88
N ALA A 19 -12.91 -3.85 -21.02
CA ALA A 19 -12.43 -2.51 -20.78
C ALA A 19 -11.46 -1.98 -21.86
N GLY A 20 -11.04 -2.83 -22.80
CA GLY A 20 -10.05 -2.46 -23.83
C GLY A 20 -8.66 -2.20 -23.27
N ILE A 21 -8.30 -2.84 -22.14
CA ILE A 21 -7.02 -2.67 -21.46
C ILE A 21 -6.06 -3.76 -21.90
N ASP A 22 -4.90 -3.37 -22.43
CA ASP A 22 -3.88 -4.30 -22.89
C ASP A 22 -3.07 -4.89 -21.74
N CYS A 23 -2.67 -4.04 -20.78
CA CYS A 23 -1.98 -4.46 -19.57
C CYS A 23 -2.21 -3.48 -18.44
N ALA A 24 -1.95 -3.89 -17.21
CA ALA A 24 -2.00 -3.02 -16.04
C ALA A 24 -0.79 -3.22 -15.13
N ILE A 25 -0.46 -2.17 -14.36
CA ILE A 25 0.44 -2.29 -13.21
C ILE A 25 -0.44 -2.47 -11.98
N GLN A 26 -0.32 -3.62 -11.33
CA GLN A 26 -1.09 -3.98 -10.15
C GLN A 26 -0.19 -4.04 -8.92
N VAL A 27 -0.61 -3.38 -7.84
CA VAL A 27 0.01 -3.49 -6.52
C VAL A 27 -0.78 -4.50 -5.69
N GLY A 28 -0.07 -5.42 -5.02
CA GLY A 28 -0.67 -6.52 -4.27
C GLY A 28 -0.77 -7.82 -5.07
N GLU A 29 -1.32 -8.84 -4.44
CA GLU A 29 -1.38 -10.19 -5.02
C GLU A 29 -2.32 -10.29 -6.23
N VAL A 30 -1.86 -10.97 -7.27
CA VAL A 30 -2.67 -11.33 -8.44
C VAL A 30 -3.20 -12.72 -8.24
N ARG A 31 -4.53 -12.86 -8.15
CA ARG A 31 -5.20 -14.14 -7.85
C ARG A 31 -5.97 -14.71 -9.02
N ASP A 32 -6.15 -13.94 -10.08
CA ASP A 32 -6.88 -14.40 -11.27
C ASP A 32 -5.99 -15.34 -12.11
N PRO A 33 -6.36 -16.62 -12.26
CA PRO A 33 -5.59 -17.59 -13.04
C PRO A 33 -5.62 -17.31 -14.55
N ALA A 34 -6.54 -16.46 -15.01
CA ALA A 34 -6.61 -16.04 -16.42
C ALA A 34 -5.61 -14.94 -16.77
N MET A 35 -4.87 -14.43 -15.76
CA MET A 35 -3.90 -13.36 -15.94
C MET A 35 -2.48 -13.89 -15.90
N VAL A 36 -1.63 -13.35 -16.77
CA VAL A 36 -0.18 -13.45 -16.63
C VAL A 36 0.30 -12.32 -15.75
N ALA A 37 1.07 -12.63 -14.72
CA ALA A 37 1.63 -11.67 -13.78
C ALA A 37 3.16 -11.78 -13.75
N ILE A 38 3.84 -10.67 -14.06
CA ILE A 38 5.30 -10.58 -14.00
C ILE A 38 5.65 -9.60 -12.89
N LYS A 39 6.36 -10.07 -11.87
CA LYS A 39 6.78 -9.22 -10.75
C LYS A 39 7.82 -8.21 -11.21
N LEU A 40 7.55 -6.94 -10.96
CA LEU A 40 8.44 -5.83 -11.31
C LEU A 40 9.23 -5.34 -10.09
N ALA A 41 8.59 -5.22 -8.94
CA ALA A 41 9.14 -4.60 -7.74
C ALA A 41 8.38 -5.01 -6.48
N GLU A 42 8.81 -4.44 -5.36
CA GLU A 42 8.06 -4.43 -4.09
C GLU A 42 7.95 -3.00 -3.57
N VAL A 43 6.81 -2.67 -2.97
CA VAL A 43 6.56 -1.39 -2.33
C VAL A 43 6.65 -1.58 -0.82
N PRO A 44 7.62 -0.97 -0.14
CA PRO A 44 7.68 -0.96 1.32
C PRO A 44 6.45 -0.26 1.90
N ARG A 45 5.94 -0.79 3.02
CA ARG A 45 4.87 -0.16 3.78
C ARG A 45 5.38 0.27 5.14
N ILE A 46 5.14 1.52 5.47
CA ILE A 46 5.62 2.19 6.68
C ILE A 46 4.48 2.68 7.56
N VAL A 47 4.76 2.84 8.84
CA VAL A 47 3.85 3.43 9.82
C VAL A 47 4.06 4.94 9.84
N ALA A 48 2.99 5.70 9.76
CA ALA A 48 3.08 7.15 9.82
C ALA A 48 1.91 7.78 10.59
N ALA A 49 2.17 8.94 11.18
CA ALA A 49 1.17 9.77 11.85
C ALA A 49 1.54 11.24 11.73
N SER A 50 0.56 12.15 11.89
CA SER A 50 0.86 13.57 11.94
C SER A 50 1.53 13.95 13.28
N PRO A 51 2.39 14.99 13.28
CA PRO A 51 2.93 15.54 14.53
C PRO A 51 1.84 15.97 15.51
N ALA A 52 0.72 16.49 15.01
CA ALA A 52 -0.39 16.96 15.84
C ALA A 52 -1.07 15.82 16.62
N LEU A 53 -1.13 14.61 16.04
CA LEU A 53 -1.67 13.45 16.73
C LEU A 53 -0.82 13.04 17.94
N LEU A 54 0.48 13.26 17.85
CA LEU A 54 1.48 12.87 18.85
C LEU A 54 1.86 14.02 19.80
N ALA A 55 1.22 15.18 19.65
CA ALA A 55 1.56 16.37 20.43
C ALA A 55 1.42 16.09 21.95
N GLY A 56 2.53 16.25 22.67
CA GLY A 56 2.61 16.06 24.13
C GLY A 56 2.84 14.60 24.58
N ALA A 57 2.99 13.65 23.65
CA ALA A 57 3.39 12.28 23.93
C ALA A 57 4.83 12.02 23.47
N GLU A 58 5.50 11.06 24.11
CA GLU A 58 6.76 10.52 23.60
C GLU A 58 6.50 9.70 22.33
N LEU A 59 7.43 9.75 21.39
CA LEU A 59 7.35 8.92 20.19
C LEU A 59 7.47 7.43 20.57
N PRO A 60 6.64 6.56 20.01
CA PRO A 60 6.74 5.14 20.27
C PRO A 60 8.12 4.61 19.87
N THR A 61 8.69 3.77 20.72
CA THR A 61 9.98 3.11 20.53
C THR A 61 9.84 1.64 20.20
N HIS A 62 8.67 1.06 20.48
CA HIS A 62 8.34 -0.33 20.19
C HIS A 62 6.95 -0.45 19.57
N ALA A 63 6.76 -1.46 18.71
CA ALA A 63 5.52 -1.65 17.97
C ALA A 63 4.29 -1.86 18.85
N SER A 64 4.45 -2.48 20.03
CA SER A 64 3.34 -2.67 20.99
C SER A 64 2.71 -1.38 21.48
N GLU A 65 3.47 -0.28 21.52
CA GLU A 65 2.98 1.02 21.97
C GLU A 65 1.98 1.67 20.99
N LEU A 66 1.92 1.16 19.76
CA LEU A 66 0.97 1.62 18.76
C LEU A 66 -0.48 1.18 19.04
N THR A 67 -0.70 0.22 19.95
CA THR A 67 -2.03 -0.35 20.23
C THR A 67 -2.99 0.71 20.76
N ASP A 68 -2.50 1.65 21.57
CA ASP A 68 -3.32 2.65 22.24
C ASP A 68 -3.54 3.91 21.40
N LEU A 69 -2.91 4.01 20.24
CA LEU A 69 -3.09 5.13 19.34
C LEU A 69 -4.37 4.99 18.50
N PRO A 70 -4.99 6.11 18.10
CA PRO A 70 -6.09 6.07 17.14
C PRO A 70 -5.59 5.63 15.78
N TRP A 71 -6.33 4.75 15.12
CA TRP A 71 -5.94 4.13 13.87
C TRP A 71 -6.84 4.52 12.69
N LEU A 72 -6.25 4.45 11.51
CA LEU A 72 -6.93 4.47 10.22
C LEU A 72 -6.70 3.12 9.54
N ALA A 73 -7.72 2.57 8.88
CA ALA A 73 -7.60 1.32 8.16
C ALA A 73 -7.69 1.51 6.65
N LEU A 74 -6.80 0.83 5.94
CA LEU A 74 -6.89 0.63 4.51
C LEU A 74 -7.50 -0.74 4.26
N GLN A 75 -8.80 -0.78 4.00
CA GLN A 75 -9.62 -2.00 4.01
C GLN A 75 -9.10 -3.11 3.09
N THR A 76 -8.41 -2.75 2.03
CA THR A 76 -7.81 -3.68 1.07
C THR A 76 -6.70 -4.52 1.70
N TYR A 77 -5.99 -3.97 2.69
CA TYR A 77 -4.77 -4.58 3.23
C TYR A 77 -4.80 -4.88 4.73
N TYR A 78 -5.50 -4.07 5.54
CA TYR A 78 -5.65 -4.30 6.97
C TYR A 78 -6.91 -3.61 7.51
N ARG A 79 -7.60 -4.26 8.45
CA ARG A 79 -8.88 -3.78 8.99
C ARG A 79 -8.90 -3.71 10.51
N ASN A 80 -8.59 -4.81 11.17
CA ASN A 80 -8.74 -4.98 12.62
C ASN A 80 -7.40 -5.26 13.32
N ASP A 81 -6.38 -5.52 12.57
CA ASP A 81 -5.01 -5.71 13.06
C ASP A 81 -3.98 -5.37 11.97
N ILE A 82 -2.77 -5.10 12.42
CA ILE A 82 -1.61 -4.94 11.56
C ILE A 82 -0.45 -5.76 12.12
N THR A 83 0.25 -6.44 11.24
CA THR A 83 1.48 -7.17 11.60
C THR A 83 2.69 -6.35 11.16
N LEU A 84 3.58 -6.08 12.10
CA LEU A 84 4.86 -5.41 11.86
C LEU A 84 5.99 -6.36 12.18
N THR A 85 7.06 -6.28 11.40
CA THR A 85 8.29 -7.06 11.60
C THR A 85 9.44 -6.09 11.82
N HIS A 86 10.23 -6.33 12.85
CA HIS A 86 11.45 -5.57 13.11
C HIS A 86 12.54 -6.00 12.14
N THR A 87 13.08 -5.06 11.37
CA THR A 87 13.97 -5.34 10.23
C THR A 87 15.32 -5.97 10.61
N LYS A 88 15.81 -5.70 11.82
CA LYS A 88 17.10 -6.23 12.29
C LYS A 88 16.96 -7.52 13.07
N THR A 89 15.95 -7.63 13.94
CA THR A 89 15.79 -8.78 14.84
C THR A 89 14.88 -9.86 14.30
N GLY A 90 14.02 -9.53 13.32
CA GLY A 90 12.97 -10.42 12.84
C GLY A 90 11.80 -10.58 13.81
N GLU A 91 11.76 -9.82 14.90
CA GLU A 91 10.65 -9.83 15.84
C GLU A 91 9.35 -9.46 15.11
N ILE A 92 8.29 -10.20 15.42
CA ILE A 92 6.98 -9.99 14.80
C ILE A 92 6.00 -9.55 15.89
N GLN A 93 5.32 -8.42 15.66
CA GLN A 93 4.26 -7.92 16.50
C GLN A 93 2.96 -7.81 15.71
N ARG A 94 1.91 -8.41 16.24
CA ARG A 94 0.54 -8.25 15.75
C ARG A 94 -0.20 -7.28 16.66
N ILE A 95 -0.61 -6.16 16.09
CA ILE A 95 -1.21 -5.04 16.80
C ILE A 95 -2.69 -5.03 16.47
N PRO A 96 -3.58 -5.28 17.43
CA PRO A 96 -5.01 -5.11 17.24
C PRO A 96 -5.30 -3.60 17.11
N ILE A 97 -6.15 -3.24 16.17
CA ILE A 97 -6.55 -1.86 15.94
C ILE A 97 -8.06 -1.71 15.94
N GLN A 98 -8.51 -0.53 16.40
CA GLN A 98 -9.90 -0.09 16.29
C GLN A 98 -9.90 1.20 15.45
N PRO A 99 -10.09 1.11 14.12
CA PRO A 99 -9.94 2.28 13.27
C PRO A 99 -11.08 3.27 13.47
N ARG A 100 -10.72 4.56 13.59
CA ARG A 100 -11.67 5.68 13.57
C ARG A 100 -12.26 5.93 12.18
N MET A 101 -11.48 5.58 11.16
CA MET A 101 -11.89 5.66 9.77
C MET A 101 -11.34 4.46 9.00
N SER A 102 -12.14 3.93 8.10
CA SER A 102 -11.74 2.89 7.16
C SER A 102 -12.03 3.36 5.73
N THR A 103 -11.09 3.15 4.84
CA THR A 103 -11.19 3.52 3.43
C THR A 103 -10.53 2.47 2.54
N ASP A 104 -10.92 2.42 1.28
CA ASP A 104 -10.27 1.65 0.22
C ASP A 104 -9.31 2.51 -0.62
N SER A 105 -9.30 3.84 -0.41
CA SER A 105 -8.42 4.77 -1.11
C SER A 105 -7.18 5.12 -0.30
N LEU A 106 -6.01 4.84 -0.86
CA LEU A 106 -4.73 5.18 -0.26
C LEU A 106 -4.52 6.69 -0.14
N TYR A 107 -5.08 7.48 -1.07
CA TYR A 107 -5.03 8.95 -1.02
C TYR A 107 -5.91 9.52 0.09
N ALA A 108 -7.10 8.96 0.30
CA ALA A 108 -7.97 9.33 1.41
C ALA A 108 -7.33 8.99 2.76
N LEU A 109 -6.68 7.83 2.86
CA LEU A 109 -5.92 7.42 4.04
C LEU A 109 -4.82 8.44 4.36
N ARG A 110 -4.00 8.81 3.36
CA ARG A 110 -2.94 9.82 3.52
C ARG A 110 -3.50 11.15 4.00
N SER A 111 -4.58 11.63 3.37
CA SER A 111 -5.20 12.90 3.75
C SER A 111 -5.71 12.88 5.18
N ALA A 112 -6.37 11.81 5.60
CA ALA A 112 -6.83 11.63 6.98
C ALA A 112 -5.67 11.57 7.98
N ALA A 113 -4.57 10.90 7.64
CA ALA A 113 -3.38 10.86 8.50
C ALA A 113 -2.76 12.25 8.68
N VAL A 114 -2.63 13.03 7.60
CA VAL A 114 -2.09 14.40 7.61
C VAL A 114 -2.94 15.32 8.50
N THR A 115 -4.26 15.15 8.52
CA THR A 115 -5.16 15.95 9.39
C THR A 115 -5.14 15.50 10.86
N GLY A 116 -4.37 14.47 11.21
CA GLY A 116 -4.24 14.00 12.60
C GLY A 116 -5.37 13.09 13.07
N LEU A 117 -6.11 12.48 12.13
CA LEU A 117 -7.22 11.61 12.49
C LEU A 117 -6.76 10.28 13.11
N GLY A 118 -5.58 9.80 12.72
CA GLY A 118 -5.03 8.55 13.25
C GLY A 118 -3.69 8.17 12.64
N VAL A 119 -3.11 7.09 13.18
CA VAL A 119 -1.94 6.40 12.65
C VAL A 119 -2.37 5.60 11.42
N CYS A 120 -1.52 5.53 10.41
CA CYS A 120 -1.76 4.70 9.24
C CYS A 120 -0.54 3.85 8.87
N VAL A 121 -0.79 2.77 8.13
CA VAL A 121 0.22 2.03 7.38
C VAL A 121 -0.06 2.21 5.90
N GLY A 122 0.90 2.73 5.18
CA GLY A 122 0.77 2.99 3.75
C GLY A 122 2.08 2.80 2.99
N SER A 123 1.99 2.86 1.68
CA SER A 123 3.14 2.77 0.79
C SER A 123 4.12 3.90 1.05
N ALA A 124 5.39 3.55 1.24
CA ALA A 124 6.44 4.53 1.56
C ALA A 124 6.53 5.65 0.50
N TRP A 125 6.39 5.30 -0.78
CA TRP A 125 6.45 6.28 -1.87
C TRP A 125 5.37 7.35 -1.78
N LEU A 126 4.14 7.00 -1.34
CA LEU A 126 3.04 7.95 -1.21
C LEU A 126 3.17 8.85 0.03
N LEU A 127 3.73 8.31 1.12
CA LEU A 127 3.86 9.02 2.38
C LEU A 127 5.13 9.87 2.45
N SER A 128 6.15 9.57 1.62
CA SER A 128 7.46 10.22 1.68
C SER A 128 7.41 11.72 1.47
N GLU A 129 6.56 12.23 0.60
CA GLU A 129 6.41 13.67 0.38
C GLU A 129 5.85 14.39 1.61
N GLU A 130 4.87 13.78 2.29
CA GLU A 130 4.27 14.34 3.50
C GLU A 130 5.26 14.31 4.67
N ILE A 131 6.09 13.28 4.72
CA ILE A 131 7.17 13.15 5.72
C ILE A 131 8.25 14.21 5.44
N ALA A 132 8.68 14.38 4.20
CA ALA A 132 9.66 15.38 3.82
C ALA A 132 9.19 16.82 4.12
N ARG A 133 7.89 17.07 4.03
CA ARG A 133 7.27 18.37 4.38
C ARG A 133 6.97 18.53 5.87
N GLY A 134 7.28 17.52 6.69
CA GLY A 134 7.01 17.53 8.14
C GLY A 134 5.53 17.44 8.51
N ARG A 135 4.64 17.07 7.60
CA ARG A 135 3.21 16.86 7.85
C ARG A 135 2.90 15.48 8.41
N LEU A 136 3.77 14.52 8.14
CA LEU A 136 3.77 13.19 8.76
C LEU A 136 5.14 12.90 9.37
N ILE A 137 5.15 12.03 10.37
CA ILE A 137 6.35 11.45 10.98
C ILE A 137 6.33 9.96 10.62
N HIS A 138 7.46 9.44 10.11
CA HIS A 138 7.69 8.01 9.99
C HIS A 138 7.93 7.44 11.39
N LEU A 139 6.96 6.69 11.90
CA LEU A 139 7.05 6.05 13.21
C LEU A 139 7.78 4.72 13.10
N LEU A 140 8.61 4.43 14.10
CA LEU A 140 9.28 3.13 14.22
C LEU A 140 9.98 2.70 12.91
N PRO A 141 10.99 3.42 12.42
CA PRO A 141 11.60 3.15 11.12
C PRO A 141 12.25 1.75 11.00
N GLU A 142 12.49 1.09 12.12
CA GLU A 142 13.00 -0.29 12.15
C GLU A 142 11.88 -1.35 12.09
N TRP A 143 10.62 -0.94 12.10
CA TRP A 143 9.45 -1.83 11.99
C TRP A 143 8.72 -1.60 10.69
N GLN A 144 8.42 -2.66 9.97
CA GLN A 144 7.76 -2.61 8.67
C GLN A 144 6.60 -3.59 8.59
N ALA A 145 5.52 -3.17 7.94
CA ALA A 145 4.52 -4.11 7.46
C ALA A 145 5.05 -4.87 6.23
N ALA A 146 4.52 -6.05 5.96
CA ALA A 146 4.91 -6.82 4.79
C ALA A 146 4.83 -5.96 3.52
N PRO A 147 5.87 -5.90 2.67
CA PRO A 147 5.86 -5.13 1.44
C PRO A 147 4.79 -5.67 0.48
N LEU A 148 4.32 -4.81 -0.41
CA LEU A 148 3.39 -5.21 -1.46
C LEU A 148 4.13 -5.48 -2.76
N PRO A 149 3.94 -6.64 -3.39
CA PRO A 149 4.49 -6.90 -4.71
C PRO A 149 3.82 -6.01 -5.76
N VAL A 150 4.57 -5.62 -6.77
CA VAL A 150 4.10 -4.87 -7.93
C VAL A 150 4.28 -5.75 -9.15
N TYR A 151 3.21 -5.93 -9.90
CA TYR A 151 3.20 -6.75 -11.11
C TYR A 151 2.80 -5.92 -12.32
N ILE A 152 3.36 -6.27 -13.48
CA ILE A 152 2.67 -6.04 -14.73
C ILE A 152 1.76 -7.24 -14.99
N VAL A 153 0.49 -6.99 -15.30
CA VAL A 153 -0.51 -8.03 -15.52
C VAL A 153 -1.20 -7.83 -16.87
N TYR A 154 -1.46 -8.92 -17.55
CA TYR A 154 -2.18 -8.92 -18.82
C TYR A 154 -2.93 -10.25 -19.01
N PRO A 155 -4.03 -10.27 -19.78
CA PRO A 155 -4.80 -11.48 -20.01
C PRO A 155 -3.95 -12.58 -20.68
N TYR A 156 -4.09 -13.83 -20.19
CA TYR A 156 -3.51 -14.96 -20.88
C TYR A 156 -4.29 -15.19 -22.18
N ALA A 157 -3.67 -14.87 -23.32
CA ALA A 157 -4.25 -15.11 -24.63
C ALA A 157 -3.48 -16.22 -25.35
N ARG A 158 -4.20 -17.23 -25.86
CA ARG A 158 -3.57 -18.28 -26.69
C ARG A 158 -3.01 -17.76 -28.02
N PHE A 159 -3.45 -16.56 -28.44
CA PHE A 159 -3.00 -15.93 -29.67
C PHE A 159 -2.80 -14.43 -29.44
N TYR A 160 -1.56 -13.99 -29.34
CA TYR A 160 -1.21 -12.57 -29.46
C TYR A 160 -1.27 -12.18 -30.94
N ARG A 161 -1.92 -11.06 -31.27
CA ARG A 161 -1.70 -10.44 -32.57
C ARG A 161 -0.21 -10.04 -32.67
N PRO A 162 0.45 -10.17 -33.83
CA PRO A 162 1.91 -9.99 -33.97
C PRO A 162 2.45 -8.59 -33.68
N ASN A 163 1.63 -7.68 -33.15
CA ASN A 163 2.02 -6.29 -32.85
C ASN A 163 2.38 -6.04 -31.38
N TYR A 164 2.37 -7.07 -30.52
CA TYR A 164 2.79 -6.93 -29.12
C TYR A 164 4.28 -7.24 -28.99
N VAL A 165 5.06 -6.20 -28.65
CA VAL A 165 6.45 -6.38 -28.20
C VAL A 165 6.39 -6.84 -26.75
N VAL A 166 6.66 -8.12 -26.52
CA VAL A 166 6.88 -8.62 -25.15
C VAL A 166 8.24 -8.09 -24.69
N LEU A 167 8.22 -7.15 -23.76
CA LEU A 167 9.43 -6.73 -23.04
C LEU A 167 9.79 -7.85 -22.06
N SER A 168 10.47 -8.88 -22.52
CA SER A 168 11.13 -9.89 -21.69
C SER A 168 12.62 -9.58 -21.66
N ASN A 169 13.13 -9.25 -20.49
CA ASN A 169 14.53 -9.45 -20.11
C ASN A 169 14.56 -10.35 -18.90
#